data_1231012de0bd958574c22ebc0fb574ea
#
_entry.id   1231012de0bd958574c22ebc0fb574ea
#
_cell.length_a   1.000
_cell.length_b   1.000
_cell.length_c   1.000
_cell.angle_alpha   90.00
_cell.angle_beta   90.00
_cell.angle_gamma   90.00
#
_symmetry.space_group_name_H-M   'P 1'
#
loop_
_entity.id
_entity.type
_entity.pdbx_description
1 polymer ?
#
loop_
_entity_poly.entity_id
_entity_poly.type
_entity_poly.pdbx_seq_one_letter_code
_entity_poly.pdbx_strand_id
1 'polypeptide(L)'
;MKKLINVAFVAMLFIFITVSAFGKTNVQKDSKSQKEIVELRAQIKKLTAGNAEIARNLQTFDTLDFTVFSNQQWVRLHESHAKDIKVNWPDGHFTIGIERHIADLKNMFVYSPDTKIKIHPIRFGSGNMTCVTGVMTGTFTLPMPIGDGKFIQPTGKTFSLPMCTVGIWKDGVMTEEYLFWDNQTYMNQLGLGK
;
A
#
# COMPACT_ATOMS: atom_id res chain seq x y z
N MET A 1 51.45 3.77 69.22
CA MET A 1 51.63 3.86 67.75
C MET A 1 51.00 2.70 66.96
N LYS A 2 50.65 1.54 67.50
CA LYS A 2 50.05 0.40 66.75
C LYS A 2 48.52 0.49 66.47
N LYS A 3 47.74 1.35 67.16
CA LYS A 3 46.30 1.47 66.94
C LYS A 3 45.90 2.46 65.86
N LEU A 4 46.76 3.42 65.47
CA LEU A 4 46.44 4.39 64.38
C LEU A 4 46.62 3.82 62.95
N ILE A 5 47.48 2.81 62.79
CA ILE A 5 47.78 2.19 61.50
C ILE A 5 46.58 1.34 60.99
N ASN A 6 45.83 0.70 61.89
CA ASN A 6 44.70 -0.15 61.53
C ASN A 6 43.45 0.65 61.05
N VAL A 7 43.25 1.86 61.55
CA VAL A 7 42.09 2.69 61.14
C VAL A 7 42.26 3.26 59.74
N ALA A 8 43.51 3.64 59.38
CA ALA A 8 43.81 4.14 58.03
C ALA A 8 43.68 3.04 56.95
N PHE A 9 44.07 1.80 57.27
CA PHE A 9 43.98 0.69 56.33
C PHE A 9 42.54 0.23 56.09
N VAL A 10 41.69 0.24 57.09
CA VAL A 10 40.26 -0.08 56.95
C VAL A 10 39.52 1.01 56.20
N ALA A 11 39.84 2.29 56.40
CA ALA A 11 39.24 3.40 55.65
C ALA A 11 39.63 3.38 54.17
N MET A 12 40.89 3.05 53.83
CA MET A 12 41.36 2.91 52.46
C MET A 12 40.70 1.72 51.75
N LEU A 13 40.42 0.62 52.42
CA LEU A 13 39.77 -0.55 51.85
C LEU A 13 38.29 -0.27 51.52
N PHE A 14 37.59 0.48 52.36
CA PHE A 14 36.19 0.89 52.12
C PHE A 14 36.06 1.86 50.95
N ILE A 15 37.03 2.80 50.79
CA ILE A 15 36.99 3.75 49.65
C ILE A 15 37.26 3.02 48.33
N PHE A 16 38.16 2.03 48.28
CA PHE A 16 38.44 1.23 47.07
C PHE A 16 37.24 0.35 46.68
N ILE A 17 36.51 -0.23 47.64
CA ILE A 17 35.33 -1.05 47.35
C ILE A 17 34.18 -0.21 46.84
N THR A 18 33.95 0.98 47.40
CA THR A 18 32.84 1.88 46.97
C THR A 18 33.12 2.48 45.57
N VAL A 19 34.33 2.89 45.27
CA VAL A 19 34.71 3.41 43.93
C VAL A 19 34.65 2.30 42.87
N SER A 20 35.09 1.08 43.19
CA SER A 20 34.98 -0.07 42.28
C SER A 20 33.52 -0.52 42.02
N ALA A 21 32.65 -0.45 43.01
CA ALA A 21 31.21 -0.76 42.87
C ALA A 21 30.50 0.32 42.05
N PHE A 22 30.80 1.59 42.30
CA PHE A 22 30.19 2.71 41.58
C PHE A 22 30.66 2.77 40.10
N GLY A 23 31.92 2.46 39.83
CA GLY A 23 32.42 2.36 38.46
C GLY A 23 31.80 1.21 37.67
N LYS A 24 31.62 0.04 38.26
CA LYS A 24 30.96 -1.11 37.61
C LYS A 24 29.51 -0.86 37.32
N THR A 25 28.73 -0.22 38.21
CA THR A 25 27.30 0.11 38.00
C THR A 25 27.11 1.14 36.88
N ASN A 26 27.97 2.14 36.76
CA ASN A 26 27.92 3.12 35.69
C ASN A 26 28.28 2.51 34.32
N VAL A 27 29.33 1.71 34.24
CA VAL A 27 29.70 1.02 32.98
C VAL A 27 28.64 0.04 32.53
N GLN A 28 27.99 -0.67 33.45
CA GLN A 28 26.90 -1.60 33.12
C GLN A 28 25.62 -0.88 32.68
N LYS A 29 25.29 0.28 33.28
CA LYS A 29 24.19 1.14 32.90
C LYS A 29 24.42 1.74 31.50
N ASP A 30 25.62 2.24 31.21
CA ASP A 30 25.99 2.77 29.88
C ASP A 30 25.94 1.68 28.82
N SER A 31 26.42 0.47 29.09
CA SER A 31 26.35 -0.65 28.14
C SER A 31 24.91 -1.06 27.84
N LYS A 32 23.99 -1.02 28.81
CA LYS A 32 22.57 -1.29 28.62
C LYS A 32 21.91 -0.19 27.78
N SER A 33 22.16 1.07 28.08
CA SER A 33 21.67 2.22 27.32
C SER A 33 22.16 2.20 25.88
N GLN A 34 23.42 1.86 25.63
CA GLN A 34 23.97 1.75 24.28
C GLN A 34 23.29 0.64 23.45
N LYS A 35 23.01 -0.51 24.06
CA LYS A 35 22.27 -1.60 23.39
C LYS A 35 20.86 -1.15 23.02
N GLU A 36 20.15 -0.50 23.95
CA GLU A 36 18.81 0.03 23.70
C GLU A 36 18.79 1.08 22.58
N ILE A 37 19.76 1.99 22.54
CA ILE A 37 19.92 2.98 21.46
C ILE A 37 20.11 2.29 20.10
N VAL A 38 20.95 1.25 20.04
CA VAL A 38 21.18 0.50 18.80
C VAL A 38 19.90 -0.19 18.33
N GLU A 39 19.16 -0.80 19.25
CA GLU A 39 17.88 -1.45 18.94
C GLU A 39 16.82 -0.45 18.44
N LEU A 40 16.65 0.68 19.15
CA LEU A 40 15.74 1.74 18.74
C LEU A 40 16.10 2.31 17.36
N ARG A 41 17.37 2.52 17.06
CA ARG A 41 17.81 2.96 15.73
C ARG A 41 17.47 1.94 14.65
N ALA A 42 17.62 0.65 14.93
CA ALA A 42 17.26 -0.41 13.99
C ALA A 42 15.73 -0.43 13.73
N GLN A 43 14.91 -0.27 14.77
CA GLN A 43 13.46 -0.16 14.65
C GLN A 43 13.05 1.08 13.84
N ILE A 44 13.62 2.24 14.14
CA ILE A 44 13.36 3.48 13.38
C ILE A 44 13.73 3.28 11.91
N LYS A 45 14.89 2.70 11.61
CA LYS A 45 15.32 2.43 10.23
C LYS A 45 14.32 1.53 9.50
N LYS A 46 13.84 0.46 10.16
CA LYS A 46 12.83 -0.47 9.59
C LYS A 46 11.51 0.24 9.32
N LEU A 47 11.00 1.03 10.28
CA LEU A 47 9.75 1.79 10.12
C LEU A 47 9.86 2.83 9.00
N THR A 48 10.98 3.56 8.93
CA THR A 48 11.23 4.55 7.88
C THR A 48 11.28 3.91 6.49
N ALA A 49 11.94 2.75 6.37
CA ALA A 49 12.01 2.01 5.11
C ALA A 49 10.60 1.52 4.68
N GLY A 50 9.81 0.99 5.61
CA GLY A 50 8.43 0.56 5.34
C GLY A 50 7.53 1.72 4.89
N ASN A 51 7.62 2.87 5.54
CA ASN A 51 6.86 4.06 5.13
C ASN A 51 7.27 4.56 3.74
N ALA A 52 8.57 4.50 3.40
CA ALA A 52 9.05 4.86 2.07
C ALA A 52 8.57 3.89 0.98
N GLU A 53 8.44 2.61 1.30
CA GLU A 53 7.86 1.61 0.39
C GLU A 53 6.38 1.88 0.14
N ILE A 54 5.59 2.09 1.20
CA ILE A 54 4.18 2.47 1.09
C ILE A 54 4.01 3.73 0.21
N ALA A 55 4.83 4.75 0.43
CA ALA A 55 4.77 5.98 -0.36
C ALA A 55 5.04 5.73 -1.86
N ARG A 56 6.02 4.88 -2.19
CA ARG A 56 6.29 4.48 -3.58
C ARG A 56 5.11 3.70 -4.20
N ASN A 57 4.55 2.73 -3.49
CA ASN A 57 3.43 1.95 -3.96
C ASN A 57 2.19 2.83 -4.24
N LEU A 58 1.90 3.79 -3.37
CA LEU A 58 0.83 4.77 -3.58
C LEU A 58 1.10 5.69 -4.79
N GLN A 59 2.35 6.09 -5.01
CA GLN A 59 2.73 6.86 -6.20
C GLN A 59 2.60 6.05 -7.49
N THR A 60 2.98 4.78 -7.46
CA THR A 60 2.79 3.83 -8.57
C THR A 60 1.30 3.67 -8.86
N PHE A 61 0.47 3.59 -7.83
CA PHE A 61 -0.99 3.51 -7.96
C PHE A 61 -1.59 4.78 -8.62
N ASP A 62 -1.14 5.97 -8.23
CA ASP A 62 -1.56 7.22 -8.90
C ASP A 62 -1.19 7.19 -10.39
N THR A 63 0.01 6.73 -10.74
CA THR A 63 0.46 6.59 -12.13
C THR A 63 -0.38 5.56 -12.88
N LEU A 64 -0.71 4.44 -12.23
CA LEU A 64 -1.60 3.43 -12.79
C LEU A 64 -2.94 4.05 -13.21
N ASP A 65 -3.66 4.68 -12.32
CA ASP A 65 -5.02 5.14 -12.57
C ASP A 65 -5.05 6.40 -13.45
N PHE A 66 -4.23 7.39 -13.13
CA PHE A 66 -4.29 8.69 -13.83
C PHE A 66 -3.64 8.67 -15.22
N THR A 67 -2.66 7.78 -15.42
CA THR A 67 -1.88 7.77 -16.66
C THR A 67 -2.08 6.48 -17.45
N VAL A 68 -1.85 5.32 -16.84
CA VAL A 68 -1.84 4.04 -17.58
C VAL A 68 -3.27 3.63 -17.93
N PHE A 69 -4.16 3.50 -16.94
CA PHE A 69 -5.56 3.14 -17.15
C PHE A 69 -6.31 4.21 -17.94
N SER A 70 -6.30 5.45 -17.46
CA SER A 70 -7.09 6.55 -18.07
C SER A 70 -6.68 6.91 -19.50
N ASN A 71 -5.48 6.55 -19.93
CA ASN A 71 -5.04 6.75 -21.31
C ASN A 71 -4.81 5.44 -22.07
N GLN A 72 -5.30 4.31 -21.52
CA GLN A 72 -5.25 2.99 -22.15
C GLN A 72 -3.82 2.56 -22.54
N GLN A 73 -2.81 2.91 -21.74
CA GLN A 73 -1.41 2.58 -21.98
C GLN A 73 -1.10 1.15 -21.49
N TRP A 74 -1.82 0.16 -21.99
CA TRP A 74 -1.81 -1.22 -21.50
C TRP A 74 -0.45 -1.88 -21.47
N VAL A 75 0.43 -1.53 -22.39
CA VAL A 75 1.82 -2.02 -22.43
C VAL A 75 2.60 -1.65 -21.15
N ARG A 76 2.17 -0.61 -20.43
CA ARG A 76 2.79 -0.15 -19.20
C ARG A 76 2.17 -0.73 -17.92
N LEU A 77 1.11 -1.56 -18.04
CA LEU A 77 0.44 -2.11 -16.87
C LEU A 77 1.39 -2.92 -15.98
N HIS A 78 2.43 -3.53 -16.55
CA HIS A 78 3.48 -4.26 -15.84
C HIS A 78 4.31 -3.38 -14.87
N GLU A 79 4.23 -2.06 -14.96
CA GLU A 79 4.91 -1.14 -14.03
C GLU A 79 4.27 -1.18 -12.63
N SER A 80 3.01 -1.60 -12.54
CA SER A 80 2.23 -1.67 -11.29
C SER A 80 1.72 -3.08 -10.96
N HIS A 81 1.72 -4.02 -11.92
CA HIS A 81 1.13 -5.36 -11.75
C HIS A 81 2.13 -6.46 -12.03
N ALA A 82 2.14 -7.49 -11.20
CA ALA A 82 2.88 -8.72 -11.46
C ALA A 82 2.30 -9.46 -12.68
N LYS A 83 3.13 -10.26 -13.34
CA LYS A 83 2.71 -11.05 -14.50
C LYS A 83 1.55 -12.00 -14.17
N ASP A 84 1.55 -12.55 -12.97
CA ASP A 84 0.58 -13.49 -12.42
C ASP A 84 -0.41 -12.85 -11.45
N ILE A 85 -0.65 -11.55 -11.58
CA ILE A 85 -1.59 -10.79 -10.74
C ILE A 85 -2.91 -11.53 -10.60
N LYS A 86 -3.42 -11.64 -9.37
CA LYS A 86 -4.78 -12.07 -9.10
C LYS A 86 -5.66 -10.84 -8.88
N VAL A 87 -6.72 -10.72 -9.65
CA VAL A 87 -7.69 -9.62 -9.56
C VAL A 87 -9.02 -10.15 -9.05
N ASN A 88 -9.49 -9.64 -7.93
CA ASN A 88 -10.79 -9.96 -7.33
C ASN A 88 -11.80 -8.87 -7.71
N TRP A 89 -12.86 -9.25 -8.40
CA TRP A 89 -13.87 -8.35 -8.96
C TRP A 89 -15.06 -8.14 -8.02
N PRO A 90 -15.82 -7.03 -8.14
CA PRO A 90 -16.91 -6.69 -7.22
C PRO A 90 -18.08 -7.68 -7.19
N ASP A 91 -18.21 -8.52 -8.19
CA ASP A 91 -19.25 -9.57 -8.27
C ASP A 91 -18.82 -10.89 -7.62
N GLY A 92 -17.61 -10.94 -7.04
CA GLY A 92 -17.08 -12.09 -6.31
C GLY A 92 -16.27 -13.07 -7.16
N HIS A 93 -16.19 -12.91 -8.49
CA HIS A 93 -15.26 -13.72 -9.27
C HIS A 93 -13.83 -13.18 -9.20
N PHE A 94 -12.85 -13.98 -9.63
CA PHE A 94 -11.48 -13.54 -9.78
C PHE A 94 -10.88 -13.96 -11.11
N THR A 95 -9.87 -13.24 -11.55
CA THR A 95 -9.05 -13.56 -12.73
C THR A 95 -7.58 -13.61 -12.36
N ILE A 96 -6.77 -14.35 -13.13
CA ILE A 96 -5.33 -14.48 -12.91
C ILE A 96 -4.60 -14.14 -14.20
N GLY A 97 -3.51 -13.35 -14.06
CA GLY A 97 -2.58 -12.98 -15.12
C GLY A 97 -2.85 -11.63 -15.73
N ILE A 98 -1.77 -10.91 -15.99
CA ILE A 98 -1.81 -9.52 -16.48
C ILE A 98 -2.49 -9.40 -17.83
N GLU A 99 -2.31 -10.35 -18.74
CA GLU A 99 -2.93 -10.34 -20.06
C GLU A 99 -4.46 -10.47 -19.98
N ARG A 100 -4.94 -11.32 -19.05
CA ARG A 100 -6.36 -11.45 -18.77
C ARG A 100 -6.91 -10.17 -18.19
N HIS A 101 -6.21 -9.57 -17.22
CA HIS A 101 -6.62 -8.31 -16.62
C HIS A 101 -6.69 -7.17 -17.66
N ILE A 102 -5.70 -7.07 -18.55
CA ILE A 102 -5.73 -6.10 -19.66
C ILE A 102 -6.97 -6.30 -20.53
N ALA A 103 -7.32 -7.54 -20.87
CA ALA A 103 -8.51 -7.84 -21.67
C ALA A 103 -9.79 -7.39 -20.96
N ASP A 104 -9.90 -7.64 -19.66
CA ASP A 104 -11.05 -7.25 -18.86
C ASP A 104 -11.16 -5.72 -18.75
N LEU A 105 -10.06 -5.01 -18.52
CA LEU A 105 -10.03 -3.53 -18.51
C LEU A 105 -10.41 -2.94 -19.86
N LYS A 106 -9.92 -3.47 -20.97
CA LYS A 106 -10.27 -3.02 -22.33
C LYS A 106 -11.76 -3.09 -22.59
N ASN A 107 -12.46 -4.09 -22.04
CA ASN A 107 -13.91 -4.22 -22.23
C ASN A 107 -14.68 -3.01 -21.70
N MET A 108 -14.20 -2.32 -20.67
CA MET A 108 -14.83 -1.11 -20.14
C MET A 108 -14.76 0.05 -21.15
N PHE A 109 -13.68 0.14 -21.91
CA PHE A 109 -13.46 1.20 -22.90
C PHE A 109 -14.20 0.94 -24.23
N VAL A 110 -14.69 -0.27 -24.48
CA VAL A 110 -15.45 -0.61 -25.69
C VAL A 110 -16.72 0.24 -25.78
N TYR A 111 -17.45 0.39 -24.68
CA TYR A 111 -18.71 1.12 -24.66
C TYR A 111 -18.63 2.52 -24.05
N SER A 112 -17.56 2.81 -23.33
CA SER A 112 -17.28 4.10 -22.70
C SER A 112 -15.81 4.49 -22.92
N PRO A 113 -15.44 4.92 -24.13
CA PRO A 113 -14.05 5.15 -24.50
C PRO A 113 -13.39 6.35 -23.80
N ASP A 114 -14.18 7.22 -23.17
CA ASP A 114 -13.74 8.37 -22.38
C ASP A 114 -13.57 8.04 -20.88
N THR A 115 -13.64 6.77 -20.50
CA THR A 115 -13.49 6.33 -19.10
C THR A 115 -12.18 6.82 -18.50
N LYS A 116 -12.23 7.46 -17.30
CA LYS A 116 -11.09 8.03 -16.62
C LYS A 116 -11.23 8.00 -15.11
N ILE A 117 -10.09 7.89 -14.44
CA ILE A 117 -9.94 8.16 -13.00
C ILE A 117 -8.97 9.34 -12.89
N LYS A 118 -9.35 10.40 -12.16
CA LYS A 118 -8.55 11.64 -12.06
C LYS A 118 -8.22 12.04 -10.63
N ILE A 119 -8.86 11.42 -9.66
CA ILE A 119 -8.69 11.75 -8.24
C ILE A 119 -8.67 10.50 -7.38
N HIS A 120 -7.85 10.55 -6.35
CA HIS A 120 -7.83 9.60 -5.23
C HIS A 120 -8.12 10.36 -3.93
N PRO A 121 -9.40 10.53 -3.54
CA PRO A 121 -9.78 11.31 -2.36
C PRO A 121 -9.18 10.78 -1.06
N ILE A 122 -9.07 9.47 -0.95
CA ILE A 122 -8.48 8.80 0.22
C ILE A 122 -7.48 7.77 -0.29
N ARG A 123 -6.27 7.79 0.26
CA ARG A 123 -5.25 6.78 0.00
C ARG A 123 -4.34 6.61 1.21
N PHE A 124 -4.07 5.38 1.56
CA PHE A 124 -3.15 5.02 2.64
C PHE A 124 -2.61 3.61 2.43
N GLY A 125 -1.63 3.23 3.25
CA GLY A 125 -1.08 1.88 3.23
C GLY A 125 -0.57 1.44 4.59
N SER A 126 -0.41 0.12 4.74
CA SER A 126 0.17 -0.51 5.91
C SER A 126 0.87 -1.81 5.51
N GLY A 127 2.12 -1.97 5.92
CA GLY A 127 2.92 -3.11 5.49
C GLY A 127 3.06 -3.15 3.97
N ASN A 128 2.66 -4.25 3.36
CA ASN A 128 2.66 -4.45 1.91
C ASN A 128 1.29 -4.19 1.26
N MET A 129 0.39 -3.49 1.94
CA MET A 129 -0.96 -3.20 1.44
C MET A 129 -1.16 -1.72 1.18
N THR A 130 -1.92 -1.39 0.14
CA THR A 130 -2.48 -0.06 -0.10
C THR A 130 -3.98 -0.12 -0.20
N CYS A 131 -4.66 0.95 0.21
CA CYS A 131 -6.07 1.17 -0.01
C CYS A 131 -6.23 2.55 -0.66
N VAL A 132 -6.87 2.59 -1.82
CA VAL A 132 -7.04 3.79 -2.63
C VAL A 132 -8.50 3.90 -3.06
N THR A 133 -9.14 5.03 -2.74
CA THR A 133 -10.45 5.34 -3.30
C THR A 133 -10.26 6.19 -4.56
N GLY A 134 -11.10 5.94 -5.56
CA GLY A 134 -11.11 6.68 -6.81
C GLY A 134 -12.53 7.07 -7.19
N VAL A 135 -12.66 7.96 -8.18
CA VAL A 135 -13.90 8.21 -8.86
C VAL A 135 -13.69 7.96 -10.35
N MET A 136 -14.30 6.88 -10.84
CA MET A 136 -14.27 6.53 -12.25
C MET A 136 -15.40 7.25 -12.96
N THR A 137 -15.10 7.97 -14.03
CA THR A 137 -16.07 8.73 -14.83
C THR A 137 -16.02 8.30 -16.28
N GLY A 138 -17.12 8.45 -17.01
CA GLY A 138 -17.20 8.19 -18.44
C GLY A 138 -18.60 8.40 -18.97
N THR A 139 -18.79 8.13 -20.27
CA THR A 139 -20.08 8.28 -20.97
C THR A 139 -20.37 7.02 -21.78
N PHE A 140 -21.55 6.46 -21.64
CA PHE A 140 -22.00 5.29 -22.40
C PHE A 140 -22.39 5.72 -23.84
N THR A 141 -21.42 5.73 -24.75
CA THR A 141 -21.58 6.29 -26.11
C THR A 141 -21.52 5.26 -27.22
N LEU A 142 -21.03 4.04 -26.97
CA LEU A 142 -20.92 2.98 -27.98
C LEU A 142 -21.67 1.72 -27.52
N PRO A 143 -22.08 0.82 -28.46
CA PRO A 143 -22.78 -0.41 -28.09
C PRO A 143 -21.98 -1.29 -27.14
N MET A 144 -22.60 -1.70 -26.03
CA MET A 144 -21.99 -2.58 -25.03
C MET A 144 -22.22 -4.04 -25.42
N PRO A 145 -21.17 -4.84 -25.66
CA PRO A 145 -21.33 -6.27 -25.95
C PRO A 145 -21.77 -7.03 -24.68
N ILE A 146 -22.76 -7.91 -24.83
CA ILE A 146 -23.31 -8.74 -23.75
C ILE A 146 -23.21 -10.27 -24.04
N GLY A 147 -22.37 -10.65 -24.99
CA GLY A 147 -22.22 -12.04 -25.43
C GLY A 147 -23.16 -12.42 -26.58
N ASP A 148 -22.90 -13.57 -27.21
CA ASP A 148 -23.71 -14.13 -28.29
C ASP A 148 -23.99 -13.16 -29.47
N GLY A 149 -23.08 -12.24 -29.74
CA GLY A 149 -23.27 -11.22 -30.76
C GLY A 149 -24.32 -10.17 -30.45
N LYS A 150 -24.83 -10.13 -29.19
CA LYS A 150 -25.83 -9.16 -28.74
C LYS A 150 -25.17 -7.92 -28.14
N PHE A 151 -25.87 -6.80 -28.25
CA PHE A 151 -25.41 -5.51 -27.76
C PHE A 151 -26.55 -4.75 -27.07
N ILE A 152 -26.19 -4.03 -26.01
CA ILE A 152 -27.04 -2.99 -25.44
C ILE A 152 -26.67 -1.68 -26.15
N GLN A 153 -27.68 -0.98 -26.67
CA GLN A 153 -27.47 0.30 -27.35
C GLN A 153 -27.07 1.39 -26.34
N PRO A 154 -26.19 2.33 -26.71
CA PRO A 154 -25.77 3.40 -25.85
C PRO A 154 -26.93 4.31 -25.44
N THR A 155 -26.93 4.74 -24.19
CA THR A 155 -27.94 5.67 -23.67
C THR A 155 -27.47 7.13 -23.73
N GLY A 156 -26.19 7.39 -23.97
CA GLY A 156 -25.57 8.71 -23.88
C GLY A 156 -25.42 9.23 -22.45
N LYS A 157 -25.79 8.42 -21.44
CA LYS A 157 -25.65 8.83 -20.03
C LYS A 157 -24.21 8.77 -19.55
N THR A 158 -23.86 9.74 -18.71
CA THR A 158 -22.57 9.79 -18.00
C THR A 158 -22.66 9.05 -16.68
N PHE A 159 -21.54 8.56 -16.20
CA PHE A 159 -21.41 8.00 -14.86
C PHE A 159 -20.26 8.66 -14.08
N SER A 160 -20.42 8.69 -12.76
CA SER A 160 -19.43 9.08 -11.78
C SER A 160 -19.49 8.07 -10.65
N LEU A 161 -18.68 7.03 -10.75
CA LEU A 161 -18.73 5.85 -9.90
C LEU A 161 -17.62 5.89 -8.85
N PRO A 162 -17.94 6.04 -7.56
CA PRO A 162 -16.98 5.84 -6.49
C PRO A 162 -16.49 4.40 -6.48
N MET A 163 -15.21 4.21 -6.32
CA MET A 163 -14.57 2.91 -6.23
C MET A 163 -13.51 2.89 -5.15
N CYS A 164 -13.14 1.69 -4.71
CA CYS A 164 -12.02 1.46 -3.82
C CYS A 164 -11.22 0.26 -4.32
N THR A 165 -9.91 0.39 -4.35
CA THR A 165 -9.01 -0.71 -4.66
C THR A 165 -8.09 -0.97 -3.49
N VAL A 166 -7.97 -2.25 -3.09
CA VAL A 166 -6.95 -2.72 -2.16
C VAL A 166 -5.91 -3.52 -2.95
N GLY A 167 -4.67 -3.08 -2.90
CA GLY A 167 -3.54 -3.74 -3.54
C GLY A 167 -2.63 -4.43 -2.52
N ILE A 168 -2.23 -5.67 -2.80
CA ILE A 168 -1.17 -6.40 -2.10
C ILE A 168 0.09 -6.33 -2.95
N TRP A 169 1.17 -5.78 -2.38
CA TRP A 169 2.40 -5.46 -3.10
C TRP A 169 3.54 -6.40 -2.72
N LYS A 170 4.35 -6.73 -3.71
CA LYS A 170 5.62 -7.41 -3.55
C LYS A 170 6.60 -6.89 -4.59
N ASP A 171 7.81 -6.54 -4.16
CA ASP A 171 8.89 -6.06 -5.04
C ASP A 171 8.49 -4.89 -5.95
N GLY A 172 7.61 -4.00 -5.45
CA GLY A 172 7.18 -2.78 -6.14
C GLY A 172 6.01 -2.93 -7.12
N VAL A 173 5.43 -4.14 -7.25
CA VAL A 173 4.24 -4.40 -8.08
C VAL A 173 3.14 -5.09 -7.27
N MET A 174 1.88 -4.90 -7.64
CA MET A 174 0.75 -5.63 -7.06
C MET A 174 0.76 -7.09 -7.53
N THR A 175 0.65 -8.00 -6.58
CA THR A 175 0.47 -9.44 -6.81
C THR A 175 -0.99 -9.87 -6.63
N GLU A 176 -1.76 -9.09 -5.90
CA GLU A 176 -3.19 -9.29 -5.73
C GLU A 176 -3.89 -7.93 -5.66
N GLU A 177 -5.04 -7.82 -6.31
CA GLU A 177 -5.87 -6.63 -6.38
C GLU A 177 -7.30 -6.97 -6.03
N TYR A 178 -7.94 -6.14 -5.22
CA TYR A 178 -9.35 -6.22 -4.86
C TYR A 178 -10.05 -4.95 -5.31
N LEU A 179 -11.02 -5.11 -6.19
CA LEU A 179 -11.81 -4.03 -6.75
C LEU A 179 -13.18 -3.97 -6.08
N PHE A 180 -13.57 -2.77 -5.66
CA PHE A 180 -14.84 -2.54 -5.01
C PHE A 180 -15.55 -1.34 -5.64
N TRP A 181 -16.74 -1.55 -6.15
CA TRP A 181 -17.72 -0.53 -6.52
C TRP A 181 -19.11 -1.13 -6.48
N ASP A 182 -20.13 -0.27 -6.47
CA ASP A 182 -21.52 -0.69 -6.50
C ASP A 182 -21.99 -0.89 -7.96
N ASN A 183 -22.17 -2.15 -8.36
CA ASN A 183 -22.62 -2.52 -9.69
C ASN A 183 -24.04 -2.01 -9.99
N GLN A 184 -24.94 -1.96 -8.99
CA GLN A 184 -26.29 -1.45 -9.18
C GLN A 184 -26.27 0.05 -9.45
N THR A 185 -25.50 0.81 -8.68
CA THR A 185 -25.28 2.24 -8.92
C THR A 185 -24.68 2.48 -10.31
N TYR A 186 -23.70 1.68 -10.72
CA TYR A 186 -23.13 1.80 -12.07
C TYR A 186 -24.17 1.59 -13.15
N MET A 187 -24.94 0.49 -13.09
CA MET A 187 -25.99 0.20 -14.07
C MET A 187 -27.09 1.28 -14.07
N ASN A 188 -27.48 1.80 -12.91
CA ASN A 188 -28.45 2.90 -12.81
C ASN A 188 -27.95 4.16 -13.52
N GLN A 189 -26.69 4.53 -13.32
CA GLN A 189 -26.08 5.70 -13.96
C GLN A 189 -25.98 5.53 -15.48
N LEU A 190 -25.67 4.34 -15.98
CA LEU A 190 -25.70 4.01 -17.41
C LEU A 190 -27.13 4.00 -17.98
N GLY A 191 -28.17 4.08 -17.17
CA GLY A 191 -29.57 3.99 -17.57
C GLY A 191 -30.03 2.57 -17.86
N LEU A 192 -29.38 1.58 -17.32
CA LEU A 192 -29.64 0.15 -17.49
C LEU A 192 -30.17 -0.51 -16.19
N GLY A 193 -30.28 0.26 -15.10
CA GLY A 193 -30.86 -0.21 -13.85
C GLY A 193 -32.36 -0.49 -14.01
N LYS A 194 -32.83 -1.52 -13.29
CA LYS A 194 -34.27 -1.86 -13.19
C LYS A 194 -34.89 -1.18 -11.98
#